data_e6b7b9e0f6750f57cd6e736a1a7fb242
#
_entry.id   e6b7b9e0f6750f57cd6e736a1a7fb242
#
_cell.length_a   1.000
_cell.length_b   1.000
_cell.length_c   1.000
_cell.angle_alpha   90.00
_cell.angle_beta   90.00
_cell.angle_gamma   90.00
#
_symmetry.space_group_name_H-M   'P 1'
#
loop_
_entity.id
_entity.type
_entity.pdbx_description
1 polymer ?
#
loop_
_entity_poly.entity_id
_entity_poly.type
_entity_poly.pdbx_seq_one_letter_code
_entity_poly.pdbx_strand_id
1 'polypeptide(L)'
;MREELLTIIEKNSRMDLKELAVILGKEEIDVANELAALEAEGVICGYNTLINWENTSIDKVTALIEVRVTPQRGQGFDTIAERIYQYPEVRSVYLISGGYDLLVILEGKTLREVSSFVSDKLSTLETVLSTATHFILKKYKDYGTIFGQKKQDEREMITP
;
A
#
# COMPACT_ATOMS: atom_id res chain seq x y z
N MET A 1 -20.23 -12.25 -10.92
CA MET A 1 -18.92 -12.96 -10.83
C MET A 1 -17.74 -12.00 -10.63
N ARG A 2 -17.49 -11.05 -11.54
CA ARG A 2 -16.33 -10.14 -11.50
C ARG A 2 -16.20 -9.38 -10.17
N GLU A 3 -17.20 -8.64 -9.74
CA GLU A 3 -17.20 -7.88 -8.49
C GLU A 3 -17.12 -8.75 -7.24
N GLU A 4 -17.78 -9.91 -7.26
CA GLU A 4 -17.69 -10.88 -6.16
C GLU A 4 -16.29 -11.45 -6.04
N LEU A 5 -15.67 -11.82 -7.17
CA LEU A 5 -14.28 -12.28 -7.22
C LEU A 5 -13.33 -11.23 -6.65
N LEU A 6 -13.43 -9.97 -7.09
CA LEU A 6 -12.64 -8.86 -6.57
C LEU A 6 -12.82 -8.68 -5.05
N THR A 7 -14.05 -8.75 -4.55
CA THR A 7 -14.35 -8.64 -3.12
C THR A 7 -13.71 -9.75 -2.29
N ILE A 8 -13.63 -10.96 -2.83
CA ILE A 8 -13.03 -12.10 -2.16
C ILE A 8 -11.50 -11.96 -2.11
N ILE A 9 -10.88 -11.70 -3.27
CA ILE A 9 -9.42 -11.61 -3.37
C ILE A 9 -8.84 -10.37 -2.68
N GLU A 10 -9.59 -9.26 -2.57
CA GLU A 10 -9.20 -8.10 -1.78
C GLU A 10 -8.97 -8.47 -0.31
N LYS A 11 -9.81 -9.38 0.24
CA LYS A 11 -9.68 -9.85 1.62
C LYS A 11 -8.65 -10.96 1.79
N ASN A 12 -8.52 -11.84 0.80
CA ASN A 12 -7.61 -12.98 0.82
C ASN A 12 -7.07 -13.30 -0.58
N SER A 13 -6.00 -12.63 -0.97
CA SER A 13 -5.34 -12.85 -2.26
C SER A 13 -4.62 -14.20 -2.39
N ARG A 14 -4.55 -15.00 -1.31
CA ARG A 14 -3.92 -16.32 -1.32
C ARG A 14 -4.89 -17.49 -1.51
N MET A 15 -6.19 -17.18 -1.70
CA MET A 15 -7.18 -18.21 -1.99
C MET A 15 -6.86 -18.87 -3.33
N ASP A 16 -6.89 -20.19 -3.37
CA ASP A 16 -6.62 -20.93 -4.61
C ASP A 16 -7.81 -20.92 -5.58
N LEU A 17 -7.56 -21.26 -6.84
CA LEU A 17 -8.59 -21.24 -7.88
C LEU A 17 -9.74 -22.17 -7.59
N LYS A 18 -9.48 -23.31 -6.97
CA LYS A 18 -10.51 -24.31 -6.64
C LYS A 18 -11.45 -23.78 -5.55
N GLU A 19 -10.90 -23.15 -4.51
CA GLU A 19 -11.69 -22.50 -3.46
C GLU A 19 -12.54 -21.37 -4.03
N LEU A 20 -11.95 -20.51 -4.87
CA LEU A 20 -12.67 -19.43 -5.55
C LEU A 20 -13.81 -19.96 -6.43
N ALA A 21 -13.55 -21.01 -7.21
CA ALA A 21 -14.55 -21.63 -8.06
C ALA A 21 -15.75 -22.17 -7.26
N VAL A 22 -15.48 -22.85 -6.15
CA VAL A 22 -16.53 -23.37 -5.25
C VAL A 22 -17.36 -22.22 -4.67
N ILE A 23 -16.73 -21.16 -4.17
CA ILE A 23 -17.44 -20.02 -3.56
C ILE A 23 -18.31 -19.31 -4.59
N LEU A 24 -17.78 -19.11 -5.81
CA LEU A 24 -18.47 -18.41 -6.90
C LEU A 24 -19.47 -19.28 -7.65
N GLY A 25 -19.50 -20.60 -7.40
CA GLY A 25 -20.33 -21.56 -8.15
C GLY A 25 -19.97 -21.59 -9.64
N LYS A 26 -18.68 -21.56 -9.97
CA LYS A 26 -18.13 -21.52 -11.34
C LYS A 26 -17.07 -22.60 -11.54
N GLU A 27 -16.71 -22.85 -12.79
CA GLU A 27 -15.59 -23.72 -13.12
C GLU A 27 -14.25 -23.00 -12.87
N GLU A 28 -13.22 -23.75 -12.47
CA GLU A 28 -11.90 -23.18 -12.19
C GLU A 28 -11.32 -22.42 -13.40
N ILE A 29 -11.56 -22.91 -14.61
CA ILE A 29 -11.10 -22.28 -15.84
C ILE A 29 -11.75 -20.92 -16.08
N ASP A 30 -13.02 -20.76 -15.74
CA ASP A 30 -13.72 -19.49 -15.89
C ASP A 30 -13.18 -18.45 -14.90
N VAL A 31 -12.91 -18.86 -13.65
CA VAL A 31 -12.29 -17.99 -12.64
C VAL A 31 -10.87 -17.60 -13.03
N ALA A 32 -10.07 -18.56 -13.54
CA ALA A 32 -8.72 -18.28 -14.01
C ALA A 32 -8.70 -17.27 -15.17
N ASN A 33 -9.59 -17.44 -16.14
CA ASN A 33 -9.71 -16.53 -17.27
C ASN A 33 -10.15 -15.12 -16.82
N GLU A 34 -11.06 -15.03 -15.86
CA GLU A 34 -11.51 -13.74 -15.33
C GLU A 34 -10.40 -13.03 -14.55
N LEU A 35 -9.61 -13.75 -13.74
CA LEU A 35 -8.44 -13.17 -13.05
C LEU A 35 -7.43 -12.63 -14.06
N ALA A 36 -7.10 -13.41 -15.08
CA ALA A 36 -6.17 -12.99 -16.13
C ALA A 36 -6.67 -11.77 -16.90
N ALA A 37 -7.97 -11.69 -17.16
CA ALA A 37 -8.58 -10.52 -17.79
C ALA A 37 -8.48 -9.27 -16.89
N LEU A 38 -8.79 -9.40 -15.60
CA LEU A 38 -8.70 -8.31 -14.62
C LEU A 38 -7.27 -7.78 -14.46
N GLU A 39 -6.27 -8.65 -14.50
CA GLU A 39 -4.86 -8.30 -14.49
C GLU A 39 -4.45 -7.57 -15.79
N ALA A 40 -4.85 -8.10 -16.94
CA ALA A 40 -4.55 -7.51 -18.24
C ALA A 40 -5.21 -6.13 -18.44
N GLU A 41 -6.39 -5.92 -17.89
CA GLU A 41 -7.11 -4.64 -17.90
C GLU A 41 -6.56 -3.64 -16.85
N GLY A 42 -5.66 -4.08 -15.96
CA GLY A 42 -5.12 -3.25 -14.87
C GLY A 42 -6.11 -2.96 -13.74
N VAL A 43 -7.20 -3.73 -13.66
CA VAL A 43 -8.13 -3.68 -12.50
C VAL A 43 -7.45 -4.27 -11.28
N ILE A 44 -6.74 -5.40 -11.45
CA ILE A 44 -5.82 -5.94 -10.45
C ILE A 44 -4.43 -5.43 -10.79
N CYS A 45 -3.94 -4.49 -9.98
CA CYS A 45 -2.62 -3.88 -10.17
C CYS A 45 -1.49 -4.67 -9.51
N GLY A 46 -1.80 -5.58 -8.61
CA GLY A 46 -0.81 -6.39 -7.90
C GLY A 46 -1.37 -7.06 -6.65
N TYR A 47 -0.58 -7.95 -6.09
CA TYR A 47 -0.89 -8.69 -4.87
C TYR A 47 0.15 -8.36 -3.81
N ASN A 48 -0.27 -7.77 -2.69
CA ASN A 48 0.63 -7.36 -1.63
C ASN A 48 0.37 -8.14 -0.35
N THR A 49 1.44 -8.48 0.35
CA THR A 49 1.36 -9.11 1.68
C THR A 49 1.49 -8.06 2.76
N LEU A 50 0.54 -8.03 3.68
CA LEU A 50 0.62 -7.21 4.89
C LEU A 50 1.52 -7.91 5.91
N ILE A 51 2.61 -7.27 6.31
CA ILE A 51 3.61 -7.84 7.22
C ILE A 51 3.75 -6.96 8.46
N ASN A 52 3.65 -7.57 9.63
CA ASN A 52 4.03 -6.92 10.88
C ASN A 52 5.55 -7.03 11.08
N TRP A 53 6.27 -6.01 10.62
CA TRP A 53 7.73 -5.96 10.69
C TRP A 53 8.27 -5.86 12.12
N GLU A 54 7.45 -5.37 13.08
CA GLU A 54 7.83 -5.33 14.52
C GLU A 54 8.08 -6.73 15.08
N ASN A 55 7.50 -7.78 14.47
CA ASN A 55 7.72 -9.17 14.86
C ASN A 55 8.90 -9.84 14.11
N THR A 56 9.75 -9.06 13.49
CA THR A 56 10.93 -9.52 12.74
C THR A 56 12.19 -8.84 13.27
N SER A 57 13.34 -9.28 12.79
CA SER A 57 14.64 -8.63 13.07
C SER A 57 14.97 -7.48 12.10
N ILE A 58 14.04 -7.13 11.22
CA ILE A 58 14.25 -6.10 10.21
C ILE A 58 13.67 -4.78 10.72
N ASP A 59 14.52 -3.79 10.89
CA ASP A 59 14.09 -2.43 11.19
C ASP A 59 13.43 -1.79 9.97
N LYS A 60 12.22 -1.29 10.16
CA LYS A 60 11.50 -0.50 9.16
C LYS A 60 10.90 0.74 9.78
N VAL A 61 11.14 1.86 9.13
CA VAL A 61 10.57 3.15 9.48
C VAL A 61 9.66 3.58 8.34
N THR A 62 8.42 3.89 8.65
CA THR A 62 7.45 4.43 7.70
C THR A 62 7.16 5.87 8.05
N ALA A 63 7.16 6.74 7.05
CA ALA A 63 6.79 8.14 7.21
C ALA A 63 5.74 8.57 6.20
N LEU A 64 4.88 9.45 6.65
CA LEU A 64 3.92 10.19 5.83
C LEU A 64 4.50 11.57 5.57
N ILE A 65 4.68 11.93 4.30
CA ILE A 65 5.22 13.23 3.91
C ILE A 65 4.12 14.02 3.22
N GLU A 66 3.71 15.12 3.85
CA GLU A 66 2.86 16.11 3.21
C GLU A 66 3.74 16.97 2.29
N VAL A 67 3.34 17.11 1.04
CA VAL A 67 4.06 17.89 0.05
C VAL A 67 3.15 18.94 -0.54
N ARG A 68 3.56 20.21 -0.44
CA ARG A 68 2.94 21.32 -1.15
C ARG A 68 3.73 21.62 -2.41
N VAL A 69 3.03 21.74 -3.52
CA VAL A 69 3.65 21.96 -4.81
C VAL A 69 2.99 23.10 -5.55
N THR A 70 3.76 23.75 -6.44
CA THR A 70 3.18 24.68 -7.42
C THR A 70 2.91 23.92 -8.70
N PRO A 71 1.64 23.77 -9.12
CA PRO A 71 1.32 23.11 -10.38
C PRO A 71 1.88 23.93 -11.56
N GLN A 72 2.55 23.26 -12.47
CA GLN A 72 3.02 23.88 -13.72
C GLN A 72 1.88 23.96 -14.72
N ARG A 73 1.82 25.07 -15.49
CA ARG A 73 0.83 25.24 -16.56
C ARG A 73 0.92 24.09 -17.56
N GLY A 74 -0.21 23.40 -17.79
CA GLY A 74 -0.34 22.33 -18.76
C GLY A 74 0.08 20.92 -18.31
N GLN A 75 0.72 20.77 -17.14
CA GLN A 75 1.17 19.48 -16.63
C GLN A 75 0.53 19.09 -15.28
N GLY A 76 -0.11 20.05 -14.57
CA GLY A 76 -0.77 19.80 -13.30
C GLY A 76 0.16 19.17 -12.24
N PHE A 77 -0.37 18.21 -11.50
CA PHE A 77 0.35 17.48 -10.45
C PHE A 77 0.99 16.18 -10.94
N ASP A 78 0.62 15.69 -12.12
CA ASP A 78 0.99 14.36 -12.59
C ASP A 78 2.50 14.22 -12.79
N THR A 79 3.13 15.19 -13.44
CA THR A 79 4.58 15.18 -13.70
C THR A 79 5.41 15.14 -12.42
N ILE A 80 4.96 15.83 -11.38
CA ILE A 80 5.61 15.82 -10.06
C ILE A 80 5.41 14.47 -9.38
N ALA A 81 4.18 13.94 -9.39
CA ALA A 81 3.88 12.63 -8.84
C ALA A 81 4.72 11.55 -9.53
N GLU A 82 4.84 11.59 -10.84
CA GLU A 82 5.68 10.69 -11.65
C GLU A 82 7.15 10.71 -11.22
N ARG A 83 7.71 11.88 -11.00
CA ARG A 83 9.09 12.00 -10.50
C ARG A 83 9.27 11.40 -9.11
N ILE A 84 8.29 11.60 -8.24
CA ILE A 84 8.35 11.15 -6.85
C ILE A 84 8.21 9.62 -6.77
N TYR A 85 7.27 9.00 -7.48
CA TYR A 85 7.07 7.56 -7.39
C TYR A 85 8.15 6.73 -8.09
N GLN A 86 9.04 7.35 -8.87
CA GLN A 86 10.21 6.68 -9.44
C GLN A 86 11.25 6.25 -8.39
N TYR A 87 11.25 6.89 -7.23
CA TYR A 87 12.18 6.55 -6.17
C TYR A 87 11.78 5.24 -5.48
N PRO A 88 12.72 4.28 -5.32
CA PRO A 88 12.41 2.97 -4.72
C PRO A 88 12.00 3.05 -3.24
N GLU A 89 12.38 4.12 -2.54
CA GLU A 89 11.98 4.37 -1.15
C GLU A 89 10.51 4.78 -1.02
N VAL A 90 9.91 5.26 -2.10
CA VAL A 90 8.51 5.69 -2.15
C VAL A 90 7.61 4.46 -2.32
N ARG A 91 6.71 4.30 -1.37
CA ARG A 91 5.73 3.19 -1.38
C ARG A 91 4.40 3.61 -1.98
N SER A 92 4.00 4.85 -1.76
CA SER A 92 2.74 5.38 -2.27
C SER A 92 2.82 6.89 -2.49
N VAL A 93 2.08 7.37 -3.48
CA VAL A 93 1.87 8.79 -3.76
C VAL A 93 0.39 9.00 -4.03
N TYR A 94 -0.22 9.95 -3.34
CA TYR A 94 -1.62 10.31 -3.50
C TYR A 94 -1.77 11.80 -3.73
N LEU A 95 -2.65 12.17 -4.65
CA LEU A 95 -3.16 13.54 -4.76
C LEU A 95 -4.24 13.75 -3.70
N ILE A 96 -4.10 14.80 -2.91
CA ILE A 96 -4.95 15.08 -1.76
C ILE A 96 -5.78 16.33 -2.01
N SER A 97 -7.05 16.25 -1.66
CA SER A 97 -7.93 17.42 -1.52
C SER A 97 -7.90 17.90 -0.08
N GLY A 98 -7.13 18.94 0.22
CA GLY A 98 -6.99 19.42 1.60
C GLY A 98 -5.89 20.47 1.75
N GLY A 99 -5.25 20.51 2.92
CA GLY A 99 -4.25 21.50 3.29
C GLY A 99 -2.90 21.40 2.58
N TYR A 100 -2.66 20.30 1.86
CA TYR A 100 -1.46 20.03 1.05
C TYR A 100 -1.88 19.29 -0.22
N ASP A 101 -0.96 19.12 -1.18
CA ASP A 101 -1.29 18.65 -2.51
C ASP A 101 -1.01 17.15 -2.70
N LEU A 102 0.15 16.68 -2.24
CA LEU A 102 0.53 15.27 -2.34
C LEU A 102 0.84 14.68 -0.97
N LEU A 103 0.40 13.45 -0.75
CA LEU A 103 0.82 12.61 0.36
C LEU A 103 1.75 11.53 -0.18
N VAL A 104 2.97 11.51 0.33
CA VAL A 104 4.00 10.52 -0.05
C VAL A 104 4.26 9.60 1.15
N ILE A 105 4.15 8.30 0.94
CA ILE A 105 4.53 7.31 1.95
C ILE A 105 5.91 6.77 1.61
N LEU A 106 6.83 6.97 2.54
CA LEU A 106 8.22 6.51 2.46
C LEU A 106 8.47 5.36 3.42
N GLU A 107 9.31 4.43 3.02
CA GLU A 107 9.88 3.42 3.90
C GLU A 107 11.41 3.46 3.84
N GLY A 108 12.04 3.41 5.01
CA GLY A 108 13.49 3.33 5.17
C GLY A 108 13.84 2.42 6.35
N LYS A 109 15.14 2.23 6.59
CA LYS A 109 15.63 1.44 7.74
C LYS A 109 15.72 2.29 9.01
N THR A 110 15.99 3.57 8.86
CA THR A 110 16.20 4.51 9.97
C THR A 110 15.47 5.83 9.74
N LEU A 111 15.20 6.55 10.83
CA LEU A 111 14.68 7.93 10.78
C LEU A 111 15.59 8.85 9.97
N ARG A 112 16.90 8.67 10.11
CA ARG A 112 17.91 9.47 9.38
C ARG A 112 17.83 9.25 7.88
N GLU A 113 17.65 8.01 7.46
CA GLU A 113 17.54 7.64 6.04
C GLU A 113 16.31 8.31 5.40
N VAL A 114 15.15 8.26 6.07
CA VAL A 114 13.94 8.93 5.63
C VAL A 114 14.09 10.45 5.61
N SER A 115 14.66 11.05 6.66
CA SER A 115 14.89 12.49 6.73
C SER A 115 15.85 12.98 5.65
N SER A 116 16.93 12.22 5.38
CA SER A 116 17.85 12.53 4.30
C SER A 116 17.19 12.47 2.92
N PHE A 117 16.35 11.48 2.69
CA PHE A 117 15.58 11.40 1.44
C PHE A 117 14.71 12.64 1.22
N VAL A 118 14.00 13.10 2.25
CA VAL A 118 13.16 14.30 2.15
C VAL A 118 14.02 15.54 1.84
N SER A 119 15.13 15.73 2.57
CA SER A 119 16.02 16.88 2.39
C SER A 119 16.72 16.89 1.04
N ASP A 120 17.21 15.74 0.58
CA ASP A 120 18.12 15.64 -0.55
C ASP A 120 17.36 15.42 -1.87
N LYS A 121 16.20 14.78 -1.83
CA LYS A 121 15.45 14.40 -3.02
C LYS A 121 14.12 15.12 -3.18
N LEU A 122 13.26 15.14 -2.16
CA LEU A 122 11.95 15.80 -2.26
C LEU A 122 12.03 17.32 -2.21
N SER A 123 12.69 17.87 -1.19
CA SER A 123 12.76 19.32 -0.98
C SER A 123 13.58 20.05 -2.04
N THR A 124 14.38 19.33 -2.82
CA THR A 124 15.19 19.89 -3.92
C THR A 124 14.45 19.98 -5.26
N LEU A 125 13.25 19.39 -5.37
CA LEU A 125 12.44 19.55 -6.56
C LEU A 125 11.93 20.99 -6.65
N GLU A 126 12.16 21.65 -7.79
CA GLU A 126 11.85 23.08 -7.99
C GLU A 126 10.39 23.44 -7.73
N THR A 127 9.48 22.52 -7.98
CA THR A 127 8.05 22.71 -7.82
C THR A 127 7.56 22.43 -6.40
N VAL A 128 8.40 21.87 -5.52
CA VAL A 128 8.06 21.62 -4.12
C VAL A 128 8.25 22.91 -3.30
N LEU A 129 7.15 23.40 -2.73
CA LEU A 129 7.14 24.60 -1.88
C LEU A 129 7.52 24.29 -0.45
N SER A 130 6.98 23.21 0.10
CA SER A 130 7.23 22.78 1.47
C SER A 130 6.90 21.31 1.67
N THR A 131 7.52 20.73 2.69
CA THR A 131 7.26 19.34 3.13
C THR A 131 7.05 19.31 4.65
N ALA A 132 6.21 18.40 5.12
CA ALA A 132 6.07 18.07 6.53
C ALA A 132 6.14 16.56 6.70
N THR A 133 7.04 16.09 7.56
CA THR A 133 7.31 14.67 7.78
C THR A 133 6.67 14.19 9.07
N HIS A 134 5.86 13.12 8.98
CA HIS A 134 5.21 12.47 10.10
C HIS A 134 5.67 11.02 10.16
N PHE A 135 6.34 10.62 11.23
CA PHE A 135 6.75 9.24 11.42
C PHE A 135 5.64 8.41 12.04
N ILE A 136 5.36 7.23 11.47
CA ILE A 136 4.45 6.27 12.08
C ILE A 136 5.19 5.59 13.23
N LEU A 137 4.75 5.86 14.45
CA LEU A 137 5.36 5.29 15.66
C LEU A 137 4.85 3.88 15.94
N LYS A 138 3.57 3.62 15.62
CA LYS A 138 2.94 2.33 15.83
C LYS A 138 1.75 2.16 14.89
N LYS A 139 1.61 0.97 14.32
CA LYS A 139 0.42 0.56 13.55
C LYS A 139 -0.52 -0.22 14.45
N TYR A 140 -1.74 0.27 14.65
CA TYR A 140 -2.79 -0.44 15.38
C TYR A 140 -3.65 -1.30 14.47
N LYS A 141 -3.98 -0.78 13.29
CA LYS A 141 -4.76 -1.46 12.26
C LYS A 141 -4.30 -0.97 10.89
N ASP A 142 -4.16 -1.88 9.93
CA ASP A 142 -3.78 -1.56 8.57
C ASP A 142 -4.50 -2.51 7.61
N TYR A 143 -5.06 -2.00 6.52
CA TYR A 143 -5.84 -2.78 5.55
C TYR A 143 -6.84 -3.75 6.19
N GLY A 144 -7.58 -3.28 7.21
CA GLY A 144 -8.58 -4.09 7.92
C GLY A 144 -8.02 -5.07 8.96
N THR A 145 -6.70 -5.27 9.01
CA THR A 145 -6.04 -6.20 9.93
C THR A 145 -5.53 -5.48 11.18
N ILE A 146 -5.86 -6.02 12.36
CA ILE A 146 -5.39 -5.50 13.65
C ILE A 146 -4.00 -6.03 13.92
N PHE A 147 -3.05 -5.12 14.22
CA PHE A 147 -1.68 -5.44 14.62
C PHE A 147 -1.60 -5.67 16.14
N GLY A 148 -0.72 -6.57 16.57
CA GLY A 148 -0.45 -6.80 17.99
C GLY A 148 -1.39 -7.77 18.70
N GLN A 149 -2.45 -8.28 18.06
CA GLN A 149 -3.19 -9.42 18.57
C GLN A 149 -2.45 -10.71 18.18
N LYS A 150 -1.92 -11.45 19.16
CA LYS A 150 -1.64 -12.89 18.96
C LYS A 150 -2.96 -13.52 18.57
N LYS A 151 -3.06 -14.18 17.39
CA LYS A 151 -4.17 -15.07 17.11
C LYS A 151 -4.21 -16.05 18.29
N GLN A 152 -5.26 -15.98 19.10
CA GLN A 152 -5.55 -17.06 20.05
C GLN A 152 -5.75 -18.31 19.19
N ASP A 153 -4.89 -19.29 19.43
CA ASP A 153 -5.01 -20.59 18.78
C ASP A 153 -6.30 -21.21 19.30
N GLU A 154 -7.33 -21.24 18.44
CA GLU A 154 -8.64 -21.84 18.79
C GLU A 154 -8.53 -23.34 19.10
N ARG A 155 -7.32 -23.92 19.02
CA ARG A 155 -7.05 -25.34 19.32
C ARG A 155 -6.86 -25.64 20.80
N GLU A 156 -6.80 -24.66 21.67
CA GLU A 156 -6.62 -24.89 23.14
C GLU A 156 -7.93 -25.00 23.93
N MET A 157 -9.10 -25.06 23.31
CA MET A 157 -10.38 -25.26 23.98
C MET A 157 -10.92 -26.68 23.83
N ILE A 158 -10.09 -27.70 23.91
CA ILE A 158 -10.53 -29.08 24.15
C ILE A 158 -9.79 -29.59 25.38
N THR A 159 -10.32 -29.27 26.55
CA THR A 159 -10.01 -29.99 27.78
C THR A 159 -11.30 -30.58 28.34
N PRO A 160 -11.31 -31.87 28.72
CA PRO A 160 -12.48 -32.64 29.09
C PRO A 160 -13.15 -32.20 30.38
#